data_c339e53eac871025c3db0e3d77e47256
#
_entry.id   c339e53eac871025c3db0e3d77e47256
#
_cell.length_a   1.000
_cell.length_b   1.000
_cell.length_c   1.000
_cell.angle_alpha   90.00
_cell.angle_beta   90.00
_cell.angle_gamma   90.00
#
_symmetry.space_group_name_H-M   'P 1'
#
loop_
_entity.id
_entity.type
_entity.pdbx_description
1 polymer ?
#
loop_
_entity_poly.entity_id
_entity_poly.type
_entity_poly.pdbx_seq_one_letter_code
_entity_poly.pdbx_strand_id
1 'polypeptide(L)'
;MVTLTIDGRTVTVPEGTTILEAAQTLRITIPTLCYLKDINEIAACRICMVEVEGYARLVPSCDSAVAEGMVVYTSSPRVREARRVNLRLLLSQHETKCTKCTRSGNCKLQQLTNDYNLLGDHYIDDLKNIPTDYSNPVVRIENRCVKCMRCIQICDKVQTMGIWDLMGTGTHTTVGVARTRTLGESGCTFCGQCITHCPVGGLQEHDDTGKVFDALADTERITVVQMAPAVRSAWAEYYHLDPKFATAERMVTALKTMGFDYVFDTDFDADLTIMEEGSEFIDRFTHRNKHRWPMFTSCCPGWVRFLKGQFPSYTENLSTAKSPQQMFGAVVKSYFAQKLGVDPHKIFVVSIMPCTAKKAECALPTMRDACGDPDVDVVLTTREIVRMFRGESINPAVLPETPFDTPLGTGTGAAVVFGATGGVMDAALRSAYYLVTGKNPDADAFSAVRGMDGWKEATFTIPGAGDVHVAVVSGLGNTRRLMHAIDDGKVSYDFVEVMACPGGCAGGGGQPIHDGQELAAYRGDILWSIDKNTKVRFSHENADVQALYREFLRAPLGEKSHHLLHTDHTAWKMPNEK
;
A
#
# COMPACT_ATOMS: atom_id res chain seq x y z
N MET A 1 26.94 -23.39 15.95
CA MET A 1 27.72 -22.25 15.43
C MET A 1 28.71 -22.78 14.43
N VAL A 2 28.94 -22.14 13.33
CA VAL A 2 29.82 -22.51 12.23
C VAL A 2 30.78 -21.35 11.98
N THR A 3 32.08 -21.63 11.86
CA THR A 3 33.12 -20.65 11.60
C THR A 3 33.63 -20.79 10.16
N LEU A 4 33.64 -19.68 9.42
CA LEU A 4 34.09 -19.64 8.03
C LEU A 4 34.88 -18.38 7.74
N THR A 5 35.55 -18.35 6.58
CA THR A 5 36.31 -17.19 6.11
C THR A 5 35.70 -16.68 4.82
N ILE A 6 35.37 -15.38 4.73
CA ILE A 6 34.86 -14.71 3.53
C ILE A 6 35.81 -13.56 3.16
N ASP A 7 36.39 -13.61 1.97
CA ASP A 7 37.40 -12.63 1.49
C ASP A 7 38.49 -12.34 2.52
N GLY A 8 39.02 -13.39 3.17
CA GLY A 8 40.07 -13.31 4.17
C GLY A 8 39.62 -12.87 5.57
N ARG A 9 38.32 -12.67 5.81
CA ARG A 9 37.74 -12.25 7.10
C ARG A 9 36.96 -13.38 7.73
N THR A 10 37.29 -13.75 8.96
CA THR A 10 36.65 -14.85 9.70
C THR A 10 35.35 -14.36 10.35
N VAL A 11 34.32 -15.19 10.29
CA VAL A 11 33.02 -14.96 10.93
C VAL A 11 32.48 -16.28 11.51
N THR A 12 31.78 -16.18 12.65
CA THR A 12 31.08 -17.32 13.28
C THR A 12 29.58 -16.99 13.32
N VAL A 13 28.77 -17.85 12.73
CA VAL A 13 27.31 -17.68 12.59
C VAL A 13 26.57 -18.96 13.00
N PRO A 14 25.26 -18.90 13.24
CA PRO A 14 24.45 -20.10 13.48
C PRO A 14 24.54 -21.10 12.30
N GLU A 15 24.39 -22.37 12.60
CA GLU A 15 24.22 -23.42 11.59
C GLU A 15 22.96 -23.16 10.78
N GLY A 16 22.99 -23.42 9.47
CA GLY A 16 21.89 -23.13 8.55
C GLY A 16 21.89 -21.70 7.98
N THR A 17 22.73 -20.78 8.50
CA THR A 17 22.91 -19.43 7.92
C THR A 17 23.41 -19.54 6.48
N THR A 18 22.91 -18.73 5.56
CA THR A 18 23.38 -18.70 4.18
C THR A 18 24.72 -17.93 4.06
N ILE A 19 25.49 -18.22 3.01
CA ILE A 19 26.73 -17.47 2.73
C ILE A 19 26.43 -15.96 2.56
N LEU A 20 25.28 -15.60 1.96
CA LEU A 20 24.85 -14.21 1.80
C LEU A 20 24.66 -13.52 3.15
N GLU A 21 23.95 -14.15 4.07
CA GLU A 21 23.71 -13.62 5.41
C GLU A 21 25.01 -13.52 6.23
N ALA A 22 25.87 -14.56 6.15
CA ALA A 22 27.19 -14.52 6.79
C ALA A 22 28.06 -13.35 6.25
N ALA A 23 28.02 -13.09 4.94
CA ALA A 23 28.71 -11.95 4.34
C ALA A 23 28.15 -10.60 4.83
N GLN A 24 26.83 -10.50 5.00
CA GLN A 24 26.18 -9.28 5.52
C GLN A 24 26.63 -8.95 6.94
N THR A 25 26.85 -9.95 7.82
CA THR A 25 27.38 -9.70 9.19
C THR A 25 28.77 -9.09 9.15
N LEU A 26 29.57 -9.39 8.12
CA LEU A 26 30.89 -8.78 7.87
C LEU A 26 30.79 -7.45 7.10
N ARG A 27 29.60 -6.95 6.78
CA ARG A 27 29.37 -5.80 5.89
C ARG A 27 29.99 -5.99 4.50
N ILE A 28 30.03 -7.23 4.00
CA ILE A 28 30.42 -7.56 2.64
C ILE A 28 29.14 -7.62 1.80
N THR A 29 29.07 -6.80 0.76
CA THR A 29 27.92 -6.74 -0.15
C THR A 29 28.09 -7.73 -1.29
N ILE A 30 27.22 -8.73 -1.35
CA ILE A 30 27.09 -9.62 -2.52
C ILE A 30 25.84 -9.16 -3.30
N PRO A 31 25.97 -8.86 -4.61
CA PRO A 31 24.82 -8.37 -5.39
C PRO A 31 23.75 -9.44 -5.54
N THR A 32 22.48 -9.03 -5.44
CA THR A 32 21.31 -9.90 -5.63
C THR A 32 20.31 -9.23 -6.57
N LEU A 33 19.43 -10.00 -7.21
CA LEU A 33 18.31 -9.49 -8.01
C LEU A 33 16.99 -10.19 -7.66
N CYS A 34 16.98 -11.51 -7.47
CA CYS A 34 15.76 -12.25 -7.14
C CYS A 34 15.54 -12.42 -5.62
N TYR A 35 16.58 -12.32 -4.80
CA TYR A 35 16.54 -12.61 -3.38
C TYR A 35 15.63 -11.65 -2.60
N LEU A 36 14.75 -12.21 -1.79
CA LEU A 36 14.00 -11.56 -0.72
C LEU A 36 14.04 -12.51 0.47
N LYS A 37 14.56 -12.05 1.60
CA LYS A 37 14.69 -12.86 2.80
C LYS A 37 13.32 -13.43 3.23
N ASP A 38 13.29 -14.71 3.59
CA ASP A 38 12.12 -15.49 4.03
C ASP A 38 10.97 -15.58 2.99
N ILE A 39 11.08 -14.87 1.87
CA ILE A 39 10.05 -14.83 0.83
C ILE A 39 10.51 -15.53 -0.45
N ASN A 40 11.65 -15.13 -1.01
CA ASN A 40 12.13 -15.62 -2.31
C ASN A 40 13.63 -15.93 -2.29
N GLU A 41 14.00 -17.12 -1.83
CA GLU A 41 15.37 -17.62 -1.66
C GLU A 41 15.65 -18.79 -2.62
N ILE A 42 15.31 -18.62 -3.89
CA ILE A 42 15.26 -19.67 -4.91
C ILE A 42 16.45 -19.65 -5.88
N ALA A 43 17.41 -18.76 -5.69
CA ALA A 43 18.61 -18.62 -6.51
C ALA A 43 18.37 -18.52 -8.03
N ALA A 44 17.21 -18.00 -8.49
CA ALA A 44 16.79 -18.00 -9.90
C ALA A 44 17.72 -17.16 -10.80
N CYS A 45 18.13 -15.96 -10.37
CA CYS A 45 18.87 -15.03 -11.21
C CYS A 45 20.39 -15.30 -11.33
N ARG A 46 20.97 -16.07 -10.41
CA ARG A 46 22.40 -16.41 -10.34
C ARG A 46 23.36 -15.20 -10.31
N ILE A 47 22.88 -14.04 -9.83
CA ILE A 47 23.73 -12.84 -9.66
C ILE A 47 24.57 -12.94 -8.38
N CYS A 48 24.09 -13.65 -7.35
CA CYS A 48 24.76 -13.80 -6.07
C CYS A 48 25.83 -14.92 -6.04
N MET A 49 26.31 -15.36 -7.21
CA MET A 49 27.33 -16.43 -7.26
C MET A 49 28.60 -16.05 -6.52
N VAL A 50 29.18 -17.03 -5.82
CA VAL A 50 30.47 -16.93 -5.10
C VAL A 50 31.31 -18.16 -5.37
N GLU A 51 32.62 -18.07 -5.17
CA GLU A 51 33.57 -19.17 -5.25
C GLU A 51 33.84 -19.71 -3.84
N VAL A 52 33.80 -21.01 -3.69
CA VAL A 52 34.15 -21.70 -2.44
C VAL A 52 35.40 -22.55 -2.72
N GLU A 53 36.42 -22.41 -1.89
CA GLU A 53 37.66 -23.18 -2.03
C GLU A 53 37.39 -24.69 -1.99
N GLY A 54 38.01 -25.40 -2.92
CA GLY A 54 37.79 -26.84 -3.08
C GLY A 54 36.53 -27.25 -3.85
N TYR A 55 35.63 -26.29 -4.20
CA TYR A 55 34.44 -26.59 -4.99
C TYR A 55 34.71 -26.42 -6.50
N ALA A 56 34.33 -27.43 -7.29
CA ALA A 56 34.49 -27.36 -8.75
C ALA A 56 33.60 -26.29 -9.41
N ARG A 57 32.46 -25.95 -8.81
CA ARG A 57 31.47 -25.01 -9.33
C ARG A 57 31.25 -23.83 -8.39
N LEU A 58 30.91 -22.68 -8.97
CA LEU A 58 30.40 -21.54 -8.19
C LEU A 58 29.04 -21.89 -7.59
N VAL A 59 28.75 -21.36 -6.41
CA VAL A 59 27.49 -21.57 -5.70
C VAL A 59 26.71 -20.26 -5.51
N PRO A 60 25.39 -20.28 -5.47
CA PRO A 60 24.59 -19.07 -5.19
C PRO A 60 24.59 -18.81 -3.66
N SER A 61 25.14 -17.68 -3.25
CA SER A 61 25.27 -17.36 -1.82
C SER A 61 23.94 -17.21 -1.07
N CYS A 62 22.86 -16.87 -1.79
CA CYS A 62 21.53 -16.64 -1.18
C CYS A 62 20.78 -17.94 -0.81
N ASP A 63 21.26 -19.10 -1.26
CA ASP A 63 20.61 -20.40 -1.08
C ASP A 63 21.59 -21.50 -0.60
N SER A 64 22.86 -21.14 -0.40
CA SER A 64 23.90 -22.08 0.05
C SER A 64 24.22 -21.83 1.51
N ALA A 65 23.97 -22.85 2.35
CA ALA A 65 24.32 -22.83 3.78
C ALA A 65 25.84 -22.85 3.99
N VAL A 66 26.29 -22.19 5.05
CA VAL A 66 27.71 -22.21 5.46
C VAL A 66 28.10 -23.54 6.06
N ALA A 67 29.39 -23.92 5.97
CA ALA A 67 29.97 -25.08 6.60
C ALA A 67 31.25 -24.70 7.36
N GLU A 68 31.61 -25.55 8.36
CA GLU A 68 32.82 -25.32 9.19
C GLU A 68 34.08 -25.32 8.32
N GLY A 69 34.93 -24.30 8.55
CA GLY A 69 36.17 -24.13 7.82
C GLY A 69 36.02 -23.68 6.35
N MET A 70 34.79 -23.36 5.87
CA MET A 70 34.56 -22.91 4.50
C MET A 70 35.34 -21.64 4.21
N VAL A 71 35.98 -21.56 3.03
CA VAL A 71 36.65 -20.36 2.52
C VAL A 71 35.91 -19.87 1.28
N VAL A 72 35.42 -18.62 1.32
CA VAL A 72 34.57 -18.04 0.29
C VAL A 72 35.23 -16.80 -0.31
N TYR A 73 35.22 -16.72 -1.64
CA TYR A 73 35.67 -15.55 -2.40
C TYR A 73 34.45 -14.92 -3.12
N THR A 74 34.12 -13.68 -2.74
CA THR A 74 32.92 -13.00 -3.25
C THR A 74 33.17 -12.24 -4.55
N SER A 75 34.42 -12.02 -4.94
CA SER A 75 34.79 -11.17 -6.09
C SER A 75 36.01 -11.66 -6.86
N SER A 76 36.20 -13.00 -6.99
CA SER A 76 37.26 -13.56 -7.83
C SER A 76 37.01 -13.26 -9.32
N PRO A 77 38.04 -13.35 -10.20
CA PRO A 77 37.83 -13.19 -11.66
C PRO A 77 36.76 -14.11 -12.22
N ARG A 78 36.69 -15.35 -11.73
CA ARG A 78 35.70 -16.35 -12.10
C ARG A 78 34.28 -15.94 -11.70
N VAL A 79 34.11 -15.39 -10.50
CA VAL A 79 32.84 -14.87 -10.00
C VAL A 79 32.37 -13.67 -10.82
N ARG A 80 33.27 -12.71 -11.10
CA ARG A 80 32.94 -11.53 -11.91
C ARG A 80 32.47 -11.89 -13.31
N GLU A 81 33.16 -12.82 -13.97
CA GLU A 81 32.75 -13.28 -15.30
C GLU A 81 31.40 -14.00 -15.26
N ALA A 82 31.17 -14.88 -14.31
CA ALA A 82 29.87 -15.56 -14.16
C ALA A 82 28.71 -14.56 -14.00
N ARG A 83 28.90 -13.51 -13.19
CA ARG A 83 27.88 -12.45 -13.02
C ARG A 83 27.65 -11.67 -14.31
N ARG A 84 28.72 -11.34 -15.06
CA ARG A 84 28.59 -10.68 -16.37
C ARG A 84 27.79 -11.52 -17.35
N VAL A 85 28.09 -12.82 -17.46
CA VAL A 85 27.35 -13.75 -18.31
C VAL A 85 25.88 -13.84 -17.90
N ASN A 86 25.59 -13.96 -16.60
CA ASN A 86 24.21 -14.04 -16.11
C ASN A 86 23.44 -12.73 -16.37
N LEU A 87 24.07 -11.57 -16.19
CA LEU A 87 23.46 -10.28 -16.53
C LEU A 87 23.17 -10.17 -18.03
N ARG A 88 24.11 -10.61 -18.89
CA ARG A 88 23.89 -10.66 -20.36
C ARG A 88 22.70 -11.53 -20.72
N LEU A 89 22.56 -12.71 -20.10
CA LEU A 89 21.41 -13.60 -20.31
C LEU A 89 20.08 -12.96 -19.87
N LEU A 90 20.08 -12.21 -18.77
CA LEU A 90 18.89 -11.46 -18.34
C LEU A 90 18.56 -10.32 -19.33
N LEU A 91 19.56 -9.57 -19.76
CA LEU A 91 19.38 -8.45 -20.70
C LEU A 91 18.90 -8.92 -22.08
N SER A 92 19.32 -10.12 -22.54
CA SER A 92 18.88 -10.67 -23.83
C SER A 92 17.37 -10.96 -23.93
N GLN A 93 16.68 -10.96 -22.80
CA GLN A 93 15.22 -11.17 -22.71
C GLN A 93 14.48 -9.99 -22.09
N HIS A 94 15.16 -8.84 -21.92
CA HIS A 94 14.61 -7.67 -21.26
C HIS A 94 14.51 -6.49 -22.22
N GLU A 95 13.34 -5.85 -22.29
CA GLU A 95 13.17 -4.59 -23.03
C GLU A 95 13.99 -3.48 -22.38
N THR A 96 15.13 -3.12 -23.00
CA THR A 96 16.08 -2.13 -22.46
C THR A 96 15.72 -0.67 -22.73
N LYS A 97 14.45 -0.38 -23.06
CA LYS A 97 13.95 1.00 -23.27
C LYS A 97 13.74 1.74 -21.93
N CYS A 98 14.82 1.97 -21.20
CA CYS A 98 14.78 2.55 -19.84
C CYS A 98 14.14 3.94 -19.81
N THR A 99 14.27 4.75 -20.86
CA THR A 99 13.64 6.08 -20.96
C THR A 99 12.11 6.05 -20.94
N LYS A 100 11.50 4.90 -21.27
CA LYS A 100 10.06 4.66 -21.24
C LYS A 100 9.64 3.79 -20.05
N CYS A 101 10.50 3.63 -19.04
CA CYS A 101 10.26 2.76 -17.90
C CYS A 101 10.04 3.58 -16.63
N THR A 102 8.97 3.32 -15.90
CA THR A 102 8.65 3.98 -14.61
C THR A 102 9.71 3.72 -13.54
N ARG A 103 10.54 2.68 -13.71
CA ARG A 103 11.64 2.33 -12.81
C ARG A 103 13.01 2.90 -13.25
N SER A 104 13.08 3.74 -14.29
CA SER A 104 14.33 4.39 -14.69
C SER A 104 14.93 5.21 -13.54
N GLY A 105 16.22 5.01 -13.25
CA GLY A 105 16.90 5.62 -12.10
C GLY A 105 16.64 4.92 -10.75
N ASN A 106 15.66 4.01 -10.66
CA ASN A 106 15.38 3.20 -9.47
C ASN A 106 15.13 1.73 -9.89
N CYS A 107 16.09 1.14 -10.62
CA CYS A 107 16.00 -0.23 -11.13
C CYS A 107 17.28 -0.99 -10.82
N LYS A 108 17.15 -2.10 -10.09
CA LYS A 108 18.30 -2.92 -9.70
C LYS A 108 19.05 -3.52 -10.89
N LEU A 109 18.32 -3.93 -11.95
CA LEU A 109 18.96 -4.44 -13.16
C LEU A 109 19.77 -3.34 -13.87
N GLN A 110 19.23 -2.12 -13.97
CA GLN A 110 19.93 -0.98 -14.56
C GLN A 110 21.21 -0.65 -13.77
N GLN A 111 21.13 -0.62 -12.44
CA GLN A 111 22.29 -0.42 -11.57
C GLN A 111 23.37 -1.49 -11.83
N LEU A 112 22.99 -2.78 -11.77
CA LEU A 112 23.91 -3.88 -11.99
C LEU A 112 24.54 -3.85 -13.39
N THR A 113 23.78 -3.47 -14.43
CA THR A 113 24.28 -3.32 -15.79
C THR A 113 25.37 -2.25 -15.86
N ASN A 114 25.17 -1.12 -15.18
CA ASN A 114 26.16 -0.04 -15.09
C ASN A 114 27.40 -0.51 -14.29
N ASP A 115 27.22 -1.11 -13.12
CA ASP A 115 28.30 -1.55 -12.22
C ASP A 115 29.22 -2.60 -12.89
N TYR A 116 28.65 -3.47 -13.73
CA TYR A 116 29.41 -4.50 -14.47
C TYR A 116 29.85 -4.05 -15.87
N ASN A 117 29.65 -2.78 -16.22
CA ASN A 117 30.05 -2.17 -17.50
C ASN A 117 29.55 -2.95 -18.73
N LEU A 118 28.24 -3.21 -18.78
CA LEU A 118 27.57 -3.90 -19.89
C LEU A 118 26.80 -2.94 -20.80
N LEU A 119 27.13 -1.64 -20.78
CA LEU A 119 26.41 -0.59 -21.50
C LEU A 119 26.60 -0.67 -23.02
N GLY A 120 27.71 -1.23 -23.45
CA GLY A 120 28.03 -1.39 -24.89
C GLY A 120 27.56 -2.72 -25.49
N ASP A 121 26.99 -3.61 -24.68
CA ASP A 121 26.51 -4.90 -25.16
C ASP A 121 25.18 -4.73 -25.93
N HIS A 122 25.15 -5.08 -27.19
CA HIS A 122 23.95 -5.08 -28.01
C HIS A 122 23.37 -6.49 -28.08
N TYR A 123 22.10 -6.62 -27.69
CA TYR A 123 21.32 -7.84 -27.85
C TYR A 123 20.34 -7.63 -29.00
N ILE A 124 20.21 -8.63 -29.86
CA ILE A 124 19.21 -8.63 -30.93
C ILE A 124 17.86 -8.70 -30.24
N ASP A 125 17.06 -7.65 -30.38
CA ASP A 125 15.71 -7.52 -29.84
C ASP A 125 14.73 -8.39 -30.66
N ASP A 126 14.79 -9.69 -30.49
CA ASP A 126 13.78 -10.63 -30.98
C ASP A 126 12.56 -10.72 -29.98
N LEU A 127 12.36 -9.67 -29.21
CA LEU A 127 11.25 -9.63 -28.26
C LEU A 127 9.93 -9.52 -29.05
N LYS A 128 9.04 -10.47 -28.79
CA LYS A 128 7.70 -10.46 -29.37
C LYS A 128 6.97 -9.17 -28.96
N ASN A 129 6.24 -8.57 -29.90
CA ASN A 129 5.34 -7.48 -29.58
C ASN A 129 4.12 -8.05 -28.83
N ILE A 130 4.16 -7.99 -27.50
CA ILE A 130 3.09 -8.47 -26.62
C ILE A 130 2.27 -7.28 -26.17
N PRO A 131 0.97 -7.21 -26.50
CA PRO A 131 0.10 -6.13 -26.04
C PRO A 131 0.04 -6.09 -24.50
N THR A 132 0.14 -4.89 -23.95
CA THR A 132 0.00 -4.66 -22.51
C THR A 132 -1.46 -4.36 -22.20
N ASP A 133 -2.03 -5.06 -21.21
CA ASP A 133 -3.38 -4.77 -20.69
C ASP A 133 -3.31 -3.63 -19.66
N TYR A 134 -3.91 -2.49 -20.00
CA TYR A 134 -4.03 -1.31 -19.15
C TYR A 134 -5.40 -1.17 -18.49
N SER A 135 -6.27 -2.18 -18.57
CA SER A 135 -7.63 -2.11 -18.02
C SER A 135 -7.70 -2.22 -16.49
N ASN A 136 -6.59 -2.51 -15.83
CA ASN A 136 -6.54 -2.81 -14.40
C ASN A 136 -5.59 -1.87 -13.64
N PRO A 137 -5.80 -1.65 -12.32
CA PRO A 137 -4.90 -0.84 -11.48
C PRO A 137 -3.45 -1.33 -11.42
N VAL A 138 -3.23 -2.62 -11.68
CA VAL A 138 -1.90 -3.24 -11.76
C VAL A 138 -1.65 -3.63 -13.21
N VAL A 139 -0.58 -3.11 -13.79
CA VAL A 139 -0.19 -3.34 -15.18
C VAL A 139 1.05 -4.22 -15.22
N ARG A 140 1.03 -5.23 -16.10
CA ARG A 140 2.18 -6.10 -16.34
C ARG A 140 2.76 -5.86 -17.75
N ILE A 141 4.06 -5.56 -17.79
CA ILE A 141 4.82 -5.43 -19.04
C ILE A 141 5.72 -6.65 -19.17
N GLU A 142 5.30 -7.60 -19.99
CA GLU A 142 5.93 -8.92 -20.11
C GLU A 142 7.39 -8.85 -20.51
N ASN A 143 7.72 -8.06 -21.51
CA ASN A 143 9.08 -7.90 -22.03
C ASN A 143 10.06 -7.25 -21.05
N ARG A 144 9.57 -6.72 -19.91
CA ARG A 144 10.41 -6.21 -18.81
C ARG A 144 10.59 -7.21 -17.68
N CYS A 145 9.97 -8.37 -17.77
CA CYS A 145 10.05 -9.38 -16.73
C CYS A 145 11.38 -10.15 -16.80
N VAL A 146 12.15 -10.14 -15.70
CA VAL A 146 13.41 -10.90 -15.54
C VAL A 146 13.18 -12.28 -14.90
N LYS A 147 11.96 -12.71 -14.77
CA LYS A 147 11.56 -14.04 -14.27
C LYS A 147 12.15 -14.37 -12.88
N CYS A 148 12.29 -13.35 -12.04
CA CYS A 148 12.85 -13.48 -10.68
C CYS A 148 11.89 -14.13 -9.68
N MET A 149 10.62 -14.27 -10.03
CA MET A 149 9.52 -14.88 -9.26
C MET A 149 9.16 -14.18 -7.94
N ARG A 150 9.70 -12.99 -7.64
CA ARG A 150 9.34 -12.25 -6.41
C ARG A 150 7.83 -11.99 -6.33
N CYS A 151 7.17 -11.62 -7.44
CA CYS A 151 5.73 -11.36 -7.47
C CYS A 151 4.89 -12.62 -7.21
N ILE A 152 5.34 -13.80 -7.65
CA ILE A 152 4.69 -15.08 -7.32
C ILE A 152 4.80 -15.30 -5.82
N GLN A 153 6.01 -15.28 -5.27
CA GLN A 153 6.25 -15.63 -3.87
C GLN A 153 5.59 -14.66 -2.89
N ILE A 154 5.61 -13.34 -3.16
CA ILE A 154 4.92 -12.37 -2.30
C ILE A 154 3.39 -12.57 -2.35
N CYS A 155 2.86 -12.89 -3.53
CA CYS A 155 1.43 -13.15 -3.71
C CYS A 155 0.99 -14.45 -3.03
N ASP A 156 1.84 -15.49 -3.04
CA ASP A 156 1.51 -16.81 -2.47
C ASP A 156 1.80 -16.87 -0.97
N LYS A 157 3.00 -16.47 -0.54
CA LYS A 157 3.43 -16.65 0.86
C LYS A 157 2.90 -15.58 1.80
N VAL A 158 2.87 -14.31 1.35
CA VAL A 158 2.48 -13.18 2.20
C VAL A 158 1.02 -12.81 2.02
N GLN A 159 0.56 -12.73 0.77
CA GLN A 159 -0.82 -12.34 0.48
C GLN A 159 -1.77 -13.53 0.28
N THR A 160 -1.24 -14.73 0.11
CA THR A 160 -2.01 -16.00 -0.05
C THR A 160 -3.09 -15.95 -1.14
N MET A 161 -2.81 -15.21 -2.23
CA MET A 161 -3.80 -14.99 -3.30
C MET A 161 -3.61 -15.88 -4.52
N GLY A 162 -2.39 -16.38 -4.80
CA GLY A 162 -2.11 -17.26 -5.94
C GLY A 162 -2.49 -16.67 -7.29
N ILE A 163 -2.30 -15.36 -7.48
CA ILE A 163 -2.67 -14.68 -8.74
C ILE A 163 -1.63 -14.92 -9.83
N TRP A 164 -0.34 -14.80 -9.48
CA TRP A 164 0.77 -14.94 -10.40
C TRP A 164 1.30 -16.36 -10.41
N ASP A 165 1.63 -16.88 -11.60
CA ASP A 165 2.22 -18.21 -11.78
C ASP A 165 3.18 -18.24 -12.96
N LEU A 166 3.94 -19.33 -13.09
CA LEU A 166 4.76 -19.61 -14.26
C LEU A 166 3.90 -20.12 -15.41
N MET A 167 4.03 -19.50 -16.55
CA MET A 167 3.34 -19.84 -17.78
C MET A 167 4.33 -20.28 -18.85
N GLY A 168 3.93 -21.22 -19.70
CA GLY A 168 4.76 -21.73 -20.77
C GLY A 168 5.88 -22.67 -20.27
N THR A 169 6.75 -23.09 -21.17
CA THR A 169 7.87 -24.03 -20.91
C THR A 169 9.12 -23.60 -21.64
N GLY A 170 10.30 -24.02 -21.14
CA GLY A 170 11.60 -23.76 -21.75
C GLY A 170 11.86 -22.26 -21.92
N THR A 171 12.27 -21.86 -23.14
CA THR A 171 12.55 -20.45 -23.47
C THR A 171 11.31 -19.56 -23.46
N HIS A 172 10.12 -20.15 -23.56
CA HIS A 172 8.83 -19.44 -23.52
C HIS A 172 8.27 -19.30 -22.11
N THR A 173 9.01 -19.71 -21.09
CA THR A 173 8.60 -19.52 -19.69
C THR A 173 8.49 -18.03 -19.38
N THR A 174 7.36 -17.63 -18.84
CA THR A 174 7.09 -16.26 -18.38
C THR A 174 6.29 -16.29 -17.07
N VAL A 175 6.17 -15.15 -16.40
CA VAL A 175 5.24 -14.99 -15.27
C VAL A 175 3.95 -14.42 -15.80
N GLY A 176 2.83 -15.03 -15.51
CA GLY A 176 1.49 -14.59 -15.94
C GLY A 176 0.44 -14.77 -14.86
N VAL A 177 -0.80 -14.45 -15.17
CA VAL A 177 -1.93 -14.75 -14.28
C VAL A 177 -2.25 -16.25 -14.36
N ALA A 178 -2.35 -16.89 -13.20
CA ALA A 178 -2.64 -18.32 -13.10
C ALA A 178 -3.83 -18.75 -13.99
N ARG A 179 -3.72 -19.92 -14.61
CA ARG A 179 -4.73 -20.49 -15.52
C ARG A 179 -5.00 -19.68 -16.78
N THR A 180 -4.02 -18.92 -17.28
CA THR A 180 -4.12 -18.13 -18.53
C THR A 180 -5.26 -17.10 -18.54
N ARG A 181 -5.69 -16.61 -17.39
CA ARG A 181 -6.69 -15.56 -17.25
C ARG A 181 -6.08 -14.17 -17.42
N THR A 182 -6.90 -13.19 -17.70
CA THR A 182 -6.53 -11.76 -17.50
C THR A 182 -6.56 -11.42 -16.01
N LEU A 183 -5.93 -10.30 -15.64
CA LEU A 183 -5.92 -9.87 -14.24
C LEU A 183 -7.34 -9.47 -13.78
N GLY A 184 -8.14 -8.88 -14.68
CA GLY A 184 -9.54 -8.52 -14.43
C GLY A 184 -10.45 -9.73 -14.19
N GLU A 185 -10.17 -10.88 -14.82
CA GLU A 185 -10.92 -12.13 -14.61
C GLU A 185 -10.45 -12.91 -13.37
N SER A 186 -9.37 -12.47 -12.74
CA SER A 186 -8.84 -13.09 -11.53
C SER A 186 -9.49 -12.52 -10.28
N GLY A 187 -9.35 -13.21 -9.15
CA GLY A 187 -9.74 -12.69 -7.85
C GLY A 187 -8.72 -11.72 -7.26
N CYS A 188 -7.97 -10.99 -8.08
CA CYS A 188 -6.94 -10.07 -7.61
C CYS A 188 -7.53 -8.95 -6.75
N THR A 189 -6.90 -8.71 -5.59
CA THR A 189 -7.27 -7.63 -4.66
C THR A 189 -6.69 -6.28 -5.03
N PHE A 190 -5.81 -6.22 -6.04
CA PHE A 190 -5.07 -5.04 -6.47
C PHE A 190 -4.24 -4.37 -5.36
N CYS A 191 -3.80 -5.13 -4.35
CA CYS A 191 -3.01 -4.63 -3.23
C CYS A 191 -1.65 -4.02 -3.63
N GLY A 192 -1.13 -4.33 -4.82
CA GLY A 192 0.11 -3.77 -5.36
C GLY A 192 1.41 -4.28 -4.73
N GLN A 193 1.37 -5.27 -3.83
CA GLN A 193 2.57 -5.83 -3.21
C GLN A 193 3.52 -6.49 -4.22
N CYS A 194 2.99 -7.00 -5.31
CA CYS A 194 3.79 -7.50 -6.43
C CYS A 194 4.57 -6.38 -7.17
N ILE A 195 4.07 -5.14 -7.16
CA ILE A 195 4.74 -3.96 -7.74
C ILE A 195 5.92 -3.55 -6.88
N THR A 196 5.70 -3.39 -5.56
CA THR A 196 6.74 -2.93 -4.62
C THR A 196 7.92 -3.89 -4.54
N HIS A 197 7.69 -5.18 -4.76
CA HIS A 197 8.72 -6.22 -4.74
C HIS A 197 9.32 -6.53 -6.11
N CYS A 198 8.81 -5.96 -7.21
CA CYS A 198 9.40 -6.15 -8.54
C CYS A 198 10.73 -5.39 -8.64
N PRO A 199 11.89 -6.06 -8.91
CA PRO A 199 13.19 -5.41 -8.97
C PRO A 199 13.39 -4.56 -10.24
N VAL A 200 12.44 -4.68 -11.19
CA VAL A 200 12.46 -4.00 -12.50
C VAL A 200 11.08 -3.39 -12.79
N GLY A 201 10.89 -2.81 -13.97
CA GLY A 201 9.59 -2.26 -14.43
C GLY A 201 8.65 -3.28 -15.06
N GLY A 202 8.72 -4.56 -14.67
CA GLY A 202 7.83 -5.62 -15.21
C GLY A 202 6.41 -5.55 -14.64
N LEU A 203 6.23 -4.98 -13.46
CA LEU A 203 4.95 -4.66 -12.84
C LEU A 203 4.96 -3.20 -12.42
N GLN A 204 3.87 -2.51 -12.67
CA GLN A 204 3.68 -1.11 -12.31
C GLN A 204 2.20 -0.83 -12.03
N GLU A 205 1.91 0.31 -11.41
CA GLU A 205 0.56 0.85 -11.35
C GLU A 205 0.07 1.33 -12.72
N HIS A 206 -1.24 1.34 -12.93
CA HIS A 206 -1.84 2.06 -14.06
C HIS A 206 -1.48 3.55 -13.93
N ASP A 207 -0.97 4.15 -14.98
CA ASP A 207 -0.57 5.56 -14.99
C ASP A 207 -1.76 6.47 -15.33
N ASP A 208 -2.23 7.21 -14.34
CA ASP A 208 -3.34 8.14 -14.48
C ASP A 208 -2.88 9.62 -14.48
N THR A 209 -1.57 9.89 -14.51
CA THR A 209 -1.03 11.26 -14.46
C THR A 209 -1.50 12.12 -15.63
N GLY A 210 -1.65 11.53 -16.82
CA GLY A 210 -2.17 12.24 -17.99
C GLY A 210 -3.56 12.80 -17.79
N LYS A 211 -4.47 12.05 -17.17
CA LYS A 211 -5.85 12.50 -16.86
C LYS A 211 -5.86 13.72 -15.94
N VAL A 212 -4.92 13.77 -14.99
CA VAL A 212 -4.80 14.89 -14.05
C VAL A 212 -4.21 16.11 -14.74
N PHE A 213 -3.18 15.96 -15.59
CA PHE A 213 -2.65 17.07 -16.38
C PHE A 213 -3.70 17.65 -17.33
N ASP A 214 -4.52 16.80 -17.96
CA ASP A 214 -5.63 17.24 -18.82
C ASP A 214 -6.66 18.02 -18.01
N ALA A 215 -6.99 17.58 -16.79
CA ALA A 215 -7.94 18.28 -15.92
C ALA A 215 -7.39 19.62 -15.40
N LEU A 216 -6.09 19.71 -15.07
CA LEU A 216 -5.43 20.95 -14.65
C LEU A 216 -5.35 21.98 -15.81
N ALA A 217 -5.33 21.53 -17.06
CA ALA A 217 -5.33 22.38 -18.23
C ALA A 217 -6.73 22.83 -18.67
N ASP A 218 -7.79 22.22 -18.16
CA ASP A 218 -9.19 22.52 -18.50
C ASP A 218 -9.73 23.63 -17.60
N THR A 219 -9.83 24.84 -18.13
CA THR A 219 -10.29 26.03 -17.39
C THR A 219 -11.78 26.02 -17.02
N GLU A 220 -12.57 25.08 -17.55
CA GLU A 220 -13.98 24.91 -17.19
C GLU A 220 -14.18 24.00 -15.98
N ARG A 221 -13.12 23.30 -15.55
CA ARG A 221 -13.12 22.40 -14.38
C ARG A 221 -12.58 23.11 -13.15
N ILE A 222 -13.08 22.68 -12.00
CA ILE A 222 -12.56 23.01 -10.69
C ILE A 222 -11.84 21.77 -10.17
N THR A 223 -10.53 21.85 -10.04
CA THR A 223 -9.69 20.73 -9.64
C THR A 223 -9.51 20.70 -8.13
N VAL A 224 -9.98 19.63 -7.51
CA VAL A 224 -9.90 19.42 -6.06
C VAL A 224 -9.05 18.18 -5.77
N VAL A 225 -8.07 18.32 -4.91
CA VAL A 225 -7.19 17.19 -4.54
C VAL A 225 -7.19 16.95 -3.05
N GLN A 226 -7.20 15.66 -2.67
CA GLN A 226 -7.00 15.18 -1.30
C GLN A 226 -5.73 14.37 -1.16
N MET A 227 -5.11 14.38 0.03
CA MET A 227 -3.91 13.65 0.35
C MET A 227 -4.13 12.71 1.54
N ALA A 228 -3.90 11.40 1.32
CA ALA A 228 -4.05 10.38 2.38
C ALA A 228 -3.00 10.51 3.50
N PRO A 229 -3.35 10.10 4.74
CA PRO A 229 -2.45 10.18 5.89
C PRO A 229 -1.07 9.57 5.64
N ALA A 230 -0.99 8.35 5.08
CA ALA A 230 0.28 7.65 4.88
C ALA A 230 1.16 8.24 3.75
N VAL A 231 0.62 9.12 2.90
CA VAL A 231 1.42 9.80 1.86
C VAL A 231 2.42 10.74 2.50
N ARG A 232 2.02 11.46 3.56
CA ARG A 232 2.88 12.43 4.26
C ARG A 232 4.14 11.83 4.87
N SER A 233 4.14 10.53 5.19
CA SER A 233 5.31 9.84 5.74
C SER A 233 6.30 9.37 4.67
N ALA A 234 5.99 9.47 3.37
CA ALA A 234 6.76 8.83 2.31
C ALA A 234 7.01 9.67 1.05
N TRP A 235 6.23 10.72 0.77
CA TRP A 235 6.28 11.45 -0.51
C TRP A 235 7.65 12.06 -0.83
N ALA A 236 8.41 12.43 0.20
CA ALA A 236 9.71 13.08 0.04
C ALA A 236 10.91 12.10 0.02
N GLU A 237 10.68 10.79 0.13
CA GLU A 237 11.75 9.79 0.11
C GLU A 237 12.59 9.83 -1.16
N TYR A 238 11.97 10.10 -2.32
CA TYR A 238 12.69 10.26 -3.60
C TYR A 238 13.54 11.51 -3.69
N TYR A 239 13.34 12.46 -2.79
CA TYR A 239 14.13 13.69 -2.69
C TYR A 239 15.17 13.61 -1.57
N HIS A 240 15.23 12.47 -0.85
CA HIS A 240 16.10 12.25 0.31
C HIS A 240 15.94 13.33 1.40
N LEU A 241 14.73 13.84 1.57
CA LEU A 241 14.41 14.85 2.58
C LEU A 241 14.00 14.17 3.90
N ASP A 242 14.38 14.80 5.02
CA ASP A 242 13.93 14.38 6.35
C ASP A 242 12.40 14.50 6.44
N PRO A 243 11.67 13.49 6.92
CA PRO A 243 10.23 13.55 7.09
C PRO A 243 9.73 14.72 7.96
N LYS A 244 10.54 15.17 8.92
CA LYS A 244 10.24 16.36 9.74
C LYS A 244 10.25 17.65 8.94
N PHE A 245 11.05 17.69 7.88
CA PHE A 245 11.10 18.81 6.95
C PHE A 245 10.03 18.70 5.85
N ALA A 246 9.77 17.48 5.39
CA ALA A 246 8.82 17.20 4.31
C ALA A 246 7.38 17.11 4.86
N THR A 247 6.92 18.20 5.45
CA THR A 247 5.57 18.32 6.04
C THR A 247 4.46 18.17 5.00
N ALA A 248 3.23 17.94 5.47
CA ALA A 248 2.05 17.92 4.64
C ALA A 248 1.82 19.29 3.97
N GLU A 249 2.07 20.37 4.70
CA GLU A 249 1.90 21.76 4.26
C GLU A 249 2.87 22.13 3.13
N ARG A 250 4.07 21.54 3.07
CA ARG A 250 4.97 21.66 1.90
C ARG A 250 4.42 20.94 0.68
N MET A 251 3.77 19.80 0.88
CA MET A 251 3.09 19.09 -0.21
C MET A 251 1.89 19.90 -0.71
N VAL A 252 1.14 20.56 0.17
CA VAL A 252 0.08 21.52 -0.24
C VAL A 252 0.66 22.59 -1.15
N THR A 253 1.79 23.18 -0.79
CA THR A 253 2.45 24.18 -1.66
C THR A 253 2.83 23.59 -3.01
N ALA A 254 3.35 22.37 -3.06
CA ALA A 254 3.69 21.71 -4.32
C ALA A 254 2.45 21.50 -5.20
N LEU A 255 1.33 21.06 -4.62
CA LEU A 255 0.06 20.84 -5.32
C LEU A 255 -0.54 22.15 -5.83
N LYS A 256 -0.52 23.20 -5.01
CA LYS A 256 -0.95 24.55 -5.44
C LYS A 256 -0.07 25.09 -6.58
N THR A 257 1.24 24.84 -6.52
CA THR A 257 2.19 25.23 -7.59
C THR A 257 1.89 24.51 -8.90
N MET A 258 1.39 23.25 -8.85
CA MET A 258 0.93 22.53 -10.04
C MET A 258 -0.36 23.08 -10.65
N GLY A 259 -1.12 23.89 -9.92
CA GLY A 259 -2.35 24.51 -10.42
C GLY A 259 -3.65 23.91 -9.88
N PHE A 260 -3.61 23.07 -8.84
CA PHE A 260 -4.86 22.65 -8.19
C PHE A 260 -5.57 23.83 -7.53
N ASP A 261 -6.88 23.94 -7.78
CA ASP A 261 -7.72 25.02 -7.22
C ASP A 261 -7.87 24.87 -5.71
N TYR A 262 -8.16 23.63 -5.24
CA TYR A 262 -8.32 23.31 -3.83
C TYR A 262 -7.52 22.09 -3.43
N VAL A 263 -6.86 22.19 -2.27
CA VAL A 263 -6.04 21.10 -1.68
C VAL A 263 -6.55 20.85 -0.27
N PHE A 264 -7.10 19.67 -0.04
CA PHE A 264 -7.67 19.24 1.23
C PHE A 264 -6.94 18.04 1.82
N ASP A 265 -7.25 17.74 3.07
CA ASP A 265 -6.67 16.62 3.81
C ASP A 265 -7.69 15.48 3.94
N THR A 266 -7.32 14.27 3.49
CA THR A 266 -8.13 13.06 3.72
C THR A 266 -8.30 12.77 5.23
N ASP A 267 -7.48 13.37 6.10
CA ASP A 267 -7.63 13.25 7.54
C ASP A 267 -8.98 13.79 8.03
N PHE A 268 -9.54 14.81 7.36
CA PHE A 268 -10.90 15.28 7.64
C PHE A 268 -11.93 14.14 7.47
N ASP A 269 -11.83 13.41 6.38
CA ASP A 269 -12.78 12.32 6.08
C ASP A 269 -12.45 11.03 6.82
N ALA A 270 -11.21 10.87 7.30
CA ALA A 270 -10.89 9.83 8.26
C ALA A 270 -11.61 10.08 9.60
N ASP A 271 -11.64 11.33 10.09
CA ASP A 271 -12.44 11.69 11.26
C ASP A 271 -13.94 11.52 11.01
N LEU A 272 -14.42 11.89 9.81
CA LEU A 272 -15.82 11.67 9.41
C LEU A 272 -16.16 10.17 9.36
N THR A 273 -15.25 9.35 8.83
CA THR A 273 -15.42 7.87 8.80
C THR A 273 -15.55 7.32 10.23
N ILE A 274 -14.73 7.79 11.18
CA ILE A 274 -14.85 7.37 12.57
C ILE A 274 -16.21 7.75 13.17
N MET A 275 -16.76 8.90 12.82
CA MET A 275 -18.08 9.29 13.30
C MET A 275 -19.18 8.37 12.75
N GLU A 276 -19.12 7.99 11.48
CA GLU A 276 -20.11 7.07 10.86
C GLU A 276 -19.87 5.61 11.30
N GLU A 277 -18.65 5.07 11.12
CA GLU A 277 -18.32 3.66 11.42
C GLU A 277 -18.37 3.38 12.94
N GLY A 278 -17.92 4.33 13.78
CA GLY A 278 -18.02 4.24 15.22
C GLY A 278 -19.47 4.26 15.71
N SER A 279 -20.31 5.10 15.11
CA SER A 279 -21.76 5.12 15.42
C SER A 279 -22.44 3.83 14.96
N GLU A 280 -22.09 3.31 13.77
CA GLU A 280 -22.56 2.02 13.26
C GLU A 280 -22.15 0.87 14.20
N PHE A 281 -20.90 0.87 14.68
CA PHE A 281 -20.43 -0.13 15.62
C PHE A 281 -21.25 -0.10 16.94
N ILE A 282 -21.48 1.09 17.49
CA ILE A 282 -22.26 1.24 18.74
C ILE A 282 -23.70 0.79 18.53
N ASP A 283 -24.34 1.15 17.41
CA ASP A 283 -25.70 0.70 17.09
C ASP A 283 -25.76 -0.82 16.98
N ARG A 284 -24.85 -1.44 16.21
CA ARG A 284 -24.75 -2.90 16.08
C ARG A 284 -24.47 -3.56 17.45
N PHE A 285 -23.57 -3.00 18.25
CA PHE A 285 -23.20 -3.54 19.56
C PHE A 285 -24.37 -3.50 20.55
N THR A 286 -25.15 -2.43 20.54
CA THR A 286 -26.35 -2.27 21.36
C THR A 286 -27.47 -3.24 20.94
N HIS A 287 -27.54 -3.56 19.65
CA HIS A 287 -28.55 -4.47 19.08
C HIS A 287 -27.94 -5.82 18.65
N ARG A 288 -27.01 -6.38 19.42
CA ARG A 288 -26.19 -7.57 19.05
C ARG A 288 -26.95 -8.71 18.39
N ASN A 289 -28.15 -9.00 18.86
CA ASN A 289 -28.97 -10.12 18.37
C ASN A 289 -29.51 -9.93 16.95
N LYS A 290 -29.41 -8.72 16.40
CA LYS A 290 -29.90 -8.39 15.06
C LYS A 290 -28.79 -8.42 14.00
N HIS A 291 -27.53 -8.54 14.42
CA HIS A 291 -26.38 -8.42 13.55
C HIS A 291 -25.48 -9.65 13.60
N ARG A 292 -24.71 -9.85 12.53
CA ARG A 292 -23.65 -10.87 12.46
C ARG A 292 -22.34 -10.30 13.03
N TRP A 293 -21.57 -11.15 13.68
CA TRP A 293 -20.30 -10.78 14.29
C TRP A 293 -19.14 -11.60 13.73
N PRO A 294 -17.90 -11.04 13.73
CA PRO A 294 -17.56 -9.65 14.11
C PRO A 294 -18.02 -8.63 13.07
N MET A 295 -18.07 -7.34 13.44
CA MET A 295 -18.07 -6.24 12.48
C MET A 295 -16.66 -6.02 11.98
N PHE A 296 -16.47 -5.86 10.67
CA PHE A 296 -15.17 -5.56 10.04
C PHE A 296 -15.15 -4.14 9.52
N THR A 297 -13.98 -3.47 9.63
CA THR A 297 -13.76 -2.20 8.93
C THR A 297 -13.86 -2.38 7.42
N SER A 298 -14.25 -1.34 6.67
CA SER A 298 -14.45 -1.36 5.20
C SER A 298 -13.56 -0.38 4.44
N CYS A 299 -12.75 0.42 5.11
CA CYS A 299 -11.95 1.46 4.47
C CYS A 299 -10.82 0.95 3.53
N CYS A 300 -10.44 -0.34 3.63
CA CYS A 300 -9.41 -0.95 2.79
C CYS A 300 -10.02 -1.74 1.62
N PRO A 301 -10.04 -1.22 0.36
CA PRO A 301 -10.68 -1.91 -0.76
C PRO A 301 -9.98 -3.22 -1.16
N GLY A 302 -8.69 -3.36 -0.88
CA GLY A 302 -7.97 -4.63 -1.07
C GLY A 302 -8.48 -5.73 -0.14
N TRP A 303 -8.82 -5.38 1.09
CA TRP A 303 -9.46 -6.27 2.05
C TRP A 303 -10.90 -6.60 1.63
N VAL A 304 -11.71 -5.60 1.29
CA VAL A 304 -13.10 -5.83 0.86
C VAL A 304 -13.16 -6.79 -0.32
N ARG A 305 -12.28 -6.60 -1.32
CA ARG A 305 -12.15 -7.54 -2.46
C ARG A 305 -11.71 -8.94 -2.02
N PHE A 306 -10.80 -9.05 -1.05
CA PHE A 306 -10.38 -10.33 -0.51
C PHE A 306 -11.54 -11.06 0.17
N LEU A 307 -12.26 -10.38 1.06
CA LEU A 307 -13.41 -10.96 1.77
C LEU A 307 -14.47 -11.44 0.79
N LYS A 308 -14.90 -10.59 -0.13
CA LYS A 308 -15.91 -10.96 -1.14
C LYS A 308 -15.48 -12.11 -2.04
N GLY A 309 -14.19 -12.19 -2.40
CA GLY A 309 -13.68 -13.25 -3.27
C GLY A 309 -13.35 -14.57 -2.57
N GLN A 310 -13.07 -14.56 -1.27
CA GLN A 310 -12.59 -15.73 -0.52
C GLN A 310 -13.55 -16.16 0.60
N PHE A 311 -14.26 -15.20 1.20
CA PHE A 311 -15.18 -15.41 2.34
C PHE A 311 -16.49 -14.66 2.14
N PRO A 312 -17.22 -14.89 1.03
CA PRO A 312 -18.40 -14.08 0.66
C PRO A 312 -19.54 -14.13 1.70
N SER A 313 -19.60 -15.18 2.53
CA SER A 313 -20.57 -15.30 3.63
C SER A 313 -20.44 -14.20 4.69
N TYR A 314 -19.30 -13.51 4.76
CA TYR A 314 -19.03 -12.41 5.69
C TYR A 314 -19.24 -11.02 5.06
N THR A 315 -19.78 -10.90 3.85
CA THR A 315 -19.98 -9.60 3.20
C THR A 315 -20.86 -8.66 4.04
N GLU A 316 -21.90 -9.18 4.68
CA GLU A 316 -22.79 -8.42 5.57
C GLU A 316 -22.15 -8.03 6.91
N ASN A 317 -21.00 -8.59 7.25
CA ASN A 317 -20.22 -8.23 8.43
C ASN A 317 -19.37 -6.97 8.24
N LEU A 318 -19.15 -6.54 6.99
CA LEU A 318 -18.45 -5.29 6.72
C LEU A 318 -19.23 -4.09 7.28
N SER A 319 -18.51 -3.07 7.72
CA SER A 319 -19.10 -1.75 7.91
C SER A 319 -19.66 -1.26 6.58
N THR A 320 -20.80 -0.60 6.62
CA THR A 320 -21.40 0.02 5.44
C THR A 320 -20.78 1.38 5.11
N ALA A 321 -19.98 1.95 6.01
CA ALA A 321 -19.29 3.21 5.80
C ALA A 321 -18.37 3.14 4.57
N LYS A 322 -18.44 4.14 3.70
CA LYS A 322 -17.48 4.34 2.62
C LYS A 322 -16.09 4.58 3.19
N SER A 323 -15.05 4.35 2.41
CA SER A 323 -13.72 4.75 2.83
C SER A 323 -13.56 6.28 2.89
N PRO A 324 -12.61 6.81 3.69
CA PRO A 324 -12.34 8.26 3.75
C PRO A 324 -12.20 8.89 2.37
N GLN A 325 -11.52 8.22 1.42
CA GLN A 325 -11.39 8.68 0.05
C GLN A 325 -12.75 8.93 -0.61
N GLN A 326 -13.70 8.02 -0.48
CA GLN A 326 -14.99 8.10 -1.14
C GLN A 326 -15.94 9.06 -0.40
N MET A 327 -15.86 9.11 0.93
CA MET A 327 -16.58 10.11 1.72
C MET A 327 -16.18 11.53 1.29
N PHE A 328 -14.87 11.77 1.13
CA PHE A 328 -14.37 13.05 0.63
C PHE A 328 -15.01 13.43 -0.71
N GLY A 329 -14.95 12.54 -1.70
CA GLY A 329 -15.51 12.83 -3.01
C GLY A 329 -17.00 13.14 -2.95
N ALA A 330 -17.77 12.37 -2.18
CA ALA A 330 -19.19 12.60 -1.97
C ALA A 330 -19.46 13.95 -1.28
N VAL A 331 -18.69 14.31 -0.25
CA VAL A 331 -18.81 15.60 0.46
C VAL A 331 -18.43 16.78 -0.45
N VAL A 332 -17.37 16.62 -1.23
CA VAL A 332 -16.92 17.66 -2.17
C VAL A 332 -17.96 17.91 -3.25
N LYS A 333 -18.47 16.87 -3.90
CA LYS A 333 -19.46 16.99 -4.99
C LYS A 333 -20.89 17.26 -4.48
N SER A 334 -21.10 17.35 -3.17
CA SER A 334 -22.38 17.74 -2.59
C SER A 334 -22.28 19.04 -1.74
N TYR A 335 -21.74 18.93 -0.54
CA TYR A 335 -21.65 20.06 0.40
C TYR A 335 -20.76 21.19 -0.09
N PHE A 336 -19.53 20.86 -0.56
CA PHE A 336 -18.59 21.87 -0.99
C PHE A 336 -19.03 22.52 -2.31
N ALA A 337 -19.57 21.74 -3.27
CA ALA A 337 -20.19 22.28 -4.47
C ALA A 337 -21.30 23.28 -4.15
N GLN A 338 -22.17 22.97 -3.17
CA GLN A 338 -23.21 23.87 -2.69
C GLN A 338 -22.64 25.14 -2.08
N LYS A 339 -21.57 25.03 -1.26
CA LYS A 339 -20.90 26.20 -0.66
C LYS A 339 -20.29 27.14 -1.71
N LEU A 340 -19.71 26.58 -2.76
CA LEU A 340 -19.15 27.33 -3.87
C LEU A 340 -20.24 27.90 -4.81
N GLY A 341 -21.44 27.35 -4.76
CA GLY A 341 -22.52 27.72 -5.71
C GLY A 341 -22.22 27.26 -7.14
N VAL A 342 -21.54 26.13 -7.31
CA VAL A 342 -21.13 25.59 -8.60
C VAL A 342 -21.83 24.26 -8.91
N ASP A 343 -21.91 23.94 -10.20
CA ASP A 343 -22.38 22.63 -10.65
C ASP A 343 -21.37 21.54 -10.25
N PRO A 344 -21.79 20.51 -9.48
CA PRO A 344 -20.90 19.43 -9.06
C PRO A 344 -20.24 18.68 -10.22
N HIS A 345 -20.86 18.64 -11.42
CA HIS A 345 -20.30 18.04 -12.63
C HIS A 345 -19.04 18.76 -13.15
N LYS A 346 -18.80 20.00 -12.72
CA LYS A 346 -17.59 20.76 -13.05
C LYS A 346 -16.42 20.46 -12.11
N ILE A 347 -16.66 19.78 -10.97
CA ILE A 347 -15.63 19.46 -10.00
C ILE A 347 -14.95 18.16 -10.40
N PHE A 348 -13.63 18.21 -10.51
CA PHE A 348 -12.78 17.05 -10.78
C PHE A 348 -11.97 16.70 -9.52
N VAL A 349 -12.31 15.57 -8.91
CA VAL A 349 -11.71 15.12 -7.63
C VAL A 349 -10.56 14.16 -7.86
N VAL A 350 -9.39 14.54 -7.36
CA VAL A 350 -8.18 13.73 -7.39
C VAL A 350 -7.83 13.25 -5.99
N SER A 351 -7.53 11.96 -5.82
CA SER A 351 -7.07 11.39 -4.57
C SER A 351 -5.62 10.95 -4.67
N ILE A 352 -4.75 11.41 -3.77
CA ILE A 352 -3.37 10.95 -3.67
C ILE A 352 -3.29 9.90 -2.57
N MET A 353 -3.02 8.64 -2.96
CA MET A 353 -3.15 7.48 -2.09
C MET A 353 -1.89 6.61 -2.06
N PRO A 354 -1.54 5.96 -0.94
CA PRO A 354 -0.45 4.98 -0.87
C PRO A 354 -0.82 3.62 -1.48
N CYS A 355 -1.91 3.54 -2.24
CA CYS A 355 -2.65 2.32 -2.55
C CYS A 355 -3.00 2.22 -4.03
N THR A 356 -2.88 1.03 -4.61
CA THR A 356 -3.33 0.75 -5.98
C THR A 356 -4.78 0.24 -6.03
N ALA A 357 -5.26 -0.44 -4.97
CA ALA A 357 -6.64 -0.92 -4.91
C ALA A 357 -7.67 0.24 -4.88
N LYS A 358 -7.28 1.41 -4.39
CA LYS A 358 -8.10 2.64 -4.40
C LYS A 358 -8.48 3.09 -5.83
N LYS A 359 -7.65 2.79 -6.84
CA LYS A 359 -8.00 3.01 -8.27
C LYS A 359 -9.20 2.16 -8.71
N ALA A 360 -9.31 0.92 -8.18
CA ALA A 360 -10.45 0.07 -8.47
C ALA A 360 -11.69 0.47 -7.66
N GLU A 361 -11.52 1.00 -6.46
CA GLU A 361 -12.62 1.44 -5.60
C GLU A 361 -13.41 2.58 -6.23
N CYS A 362 -12.75 3.61 -6.76
CA CYS A 362 -13.43 4.74 -7.38
C CYS A 362 -14.21 4.35 -8.65
N ALA A 363 -13.92 3.20 -9.25
CA ALA A 363 -14.65 2.68 -10.41
C ALA A 363 -15.89 1.84 -10.04
N LEU A 364 -16.15 1.58 -8.76
CA LEU A 364 -17.30 0.81 -8.33
C LEU A 364 -18.62 1.55 -8.62
N PRO A 365 -19.68 0.83 -9.01
CA PRO A 365 -20.96 1.44 -9.35
C PRO A 365 -21.65 2.13 -8.16
N THR A 366 -21.28 1.75 -6.93
CA THR A 366 -21.81 2.29 -5.68
C THR A 366 -21.08 3.52 -5.16
N MET A 367 -20.11 4.08 -5.91
CA MET A 367 -19.33 5.25 -5.52
C MET A 367 -19.69 6.47 -6.38
N ARG A 368 -21.01 6.81 -6.40
CA ARG A 368 -21.59 7.85 -7.29
C ARG A 368 -22.78 8.61 -6.67
N ASP A 369 -22.88 8.62 -5.35
CA ASP A 369 -24.13 9.01 -4.69
C ASP A 369 -24.35 10.53 -4.63
N ALA A 370 -23.30 11.34 -4.83
CA ALA A 370 -23.38 12.78 -4.72
C ALA A 370 -24.14 13.43 -5.90
N CYS A 371 -23.83 13.05 -7.15
CA CYS A 371 -24.41 13.66 -8.34
C CYS A 371 -24.55 12.70 -9.55
N GLY A 372 -24.27 11.42 -9.37
CA GLY A 372 -24.28 10.41 -10.44
C GLY A 372 -22.92 10.23 -11.14
N ASP A 373 -22.01 11.21 -11.06
CA ASP A 373 -20.61 11.04 -11.46
C ASP A 373 -19.84 10.26 -10.38
N PRO A 374 -18.68 9.66 -10.69
CA PRO A 374 -17.82 9.09 -9.67
C PRO A 374 -17.55 10.09 -8.54
N ASP A 375 -17.67 9.68 -7.28
CA ASP A 375 -17.34 10.55 -6.14
C ASP A 375 -15.88 11.03 -6.24
N VAL A 376 -14.97 10.13 -6.64
CA VAL A 376 -13.57 10.44 -6.96
C VAL A 376 -13.30 10.11 -8.42
N ASP A 377 -12.79 11.07 -9.20
CA ASP A 377 -12.56 10.91 -10.64
C ASP A 377 -11.25 10.16 -10.94
N VAL A 378 -10.17 10.46 -10.19
CA VAL A 378 -8.85 9.87 -10.40
C VAL A 378 -8.14 9.61 -9.08
N VAL A 379 -7.45 8.47 -9.01
CA VAL A 379 -6.55 8.13 -7.90
C VAL A 379 -5.11 8.09 -8.40
N LEU A 380 -4.25 8.91 -7.82
CA LEU A 380 -2.80 8.86 -8.01
C LEU A 380 -2.13 8.15 -6.84
N THR A 381 -1.14 7.34 -7.11
CA THR A 381 -0.27 6.79 -6.06
C THR A 381 0.76 7.83 -5.60
N THR A 382 1.39 7.59 -4.45
CA THR A 382 2.52 8.42 -3.98
C THR A 382 3.64 8.50 -5.03
N ARG A 383 3.86 7.43 -5.79
CA ARG A 383 4.85 7.41 -6.88
C ARG A 383 4.46 8.28 -8.07
N GLU A 384 3.18 8.29 -8.43
CA GLU A 384 2.68 9.08 -9.56
C GLU A 384 2.78 10.57 -9.26
N ILE A 385 2.34 11.02 -8.09
CA ILE A 385 2.40 12.46 -7.76
C ILE A 385 3.85 12.96 -7.66
N VAL A 386 4.77 12.17 -7.12
CA VAL A 386 6.21 12.52 -7.11
C VAL A 386 6.77 12.64 -8.53
N ARG A 387 6.33 11.78 -9.47
CA ARG A 387 6.71 11.93 -10.88
C ARG A 387 6.19 13.22 -11.48
N MET A 388 4.95 13.60 -11.16
CA MET A 388 4.36 14.86 -11.62
C MET A 388 5.15 16.06 -11.09
N PHE A 389 5.47 16.10 -9.78
CA PHE A 389 6.31 17.17 -9.21
C PHE A 389 7.64 17.29 -9.94
N ARG A 390 8.28 16.17 -10.27
CA ARG A 390 9.54 16.17 -11.02
C ARG A 390 9.36 16.63 -12.46
N GLY A 391 8.24 16.27 -13.10
CA GLY A 391 7.88 16.72 -14.46
C GLY A 391 7.72 18.23 -14.52
N GLU A 392 7.09 18.83 -13.50
CA GLU A 392 6.91 20.26 -13.35
C GLU A 392 8.12 20.99 -12.74
N SER A 393 9.24 20.29 -12.55
CA SER A 393 10.46 20.86 -11.92
C SER A 393 10.23 21.45 -10.53
N ILE A 394 9.23 20.99 -9.80
CA ILE A 394 8.94 21.41 -8.44
C ILE A 394 9.99 20.81 -7.51
N ASN A 395 10.72 21.67 -6.80
CA ASN A 395 11.72 21.26 -5.82
C ASN A 395 11.18 21.42 -4.39
N PRO A 396 10.78 20.34 -3.71
CA PRO A 396 10.22 20.43 -2.36
C PRO A 396 11.15 21.04 -1.31
N ALA A 397 12.47 20.98 -1.54
CA ALA A 397 13.46 21.49 -0.57
C ALA A 397 13.41 23.01 -0.38
N VAL A 398 12.83 23.76 -1.32
CA VAL A 398 12.77 25.22 -1.28
C VAL A 398 11.33 25.76 -1.12
N LEU A 399 10.32 24.90 -1.05
CA LEU A 399 8.94 25.32 -0.89
C LEU A 399 8.65 25.81 0.53
N PRO A 400 7.88 26.89 0.70
CA PRO A 400 7.31 27.27 1.99
C PRO A 400 6.23 26.26 2.41
N GLU A 401 5.71 26.40 3.62
CA GLU A 401 4.54 25.68 4.11
C GLU A 401 3.27 26.49 3.84
N THR A 402 2.27 25.86 3.25
CA THR A 402 0.93 26.44 3.02
C THR A 402 -0.10 25.55 3.70
N PRO A 403 -1.01 26.09 4.53
CA PRO A 403 -2.05 25.28 5.14
C PRO A 403 -2.99 24.71 4.07
N PHE A 404 -3.68 23.62 4.41
CA PHE A 404 -4.77 23.11 3.61
C PHE A 404 -5.89 24.14 3.46
N ASP A 405 -6.67 24.03 2.39
CA ASP A 405 -7.86 24.85 2.20
C ASP A 405 -8.96 24.48 3.22
N THR A 406 -9.87 25.41 3.48
CA THR A 406 -11.03 25.19 4.34
C THR A 406 -12.31 25.07 3.50
N PRO A 407 -13.35 24.35 3.97
CA PRO A 407 -13.54 23.78 5.32
C PRO A 407 -13.12 22.32 5.49
N LEU A 408 -12.55 21.64 4.47
CA LEU A 408 -12.29 20.19 4.48
C LEU A 408 -10.79 19.87 4.65
N GLY A 409 -10.02 20.78 5.23
CA GLY A 409 -8.56 20.65 5.35
C GLY A 409 -8.05 20.40 6.75
N THR A 410 -8.93 20.17 7.75
CA THR A 410 -8.52 19.93 9.13
C THR A 410 -8.66 18.46 9.48
N GLY A 411 -7.62 17.89 10.07
CA GLY A 411 -7.62 16.53 10.59
C GLY A 411 -7.11 16.48 12.03
N THR A 412 -7.49 15.43 12.75
CA THR A 412 -7.01 15.16 14.10
C THR A 412 -5.84 14.17 14.12
N GLY A 413 -5.18 14.00 15.25
CA GLY A 413 -4.18 12.95 15.42
C GLY A 413 -4.77 11.55 15.21
N ALA A 414 -6.04 11.33 15.57
CA ALA A 414 -6.75 10.07 15.30
C ALA A 414 -6.88 9.77 13.79
N ALA A 415 -7.07 10.79 12.97
CA ALA A 415 -7.15 10.63 11.51
C ALA A 415 -5.79 10.28 10.88
N VAL A 416 -4.73 10.94 11.34
CA VAL A 416 -3.36 10.70 10.82
C VAL A 416 -2.95 9.25 10.98
N VAL A 417 -3.29 8.59 12.10
CA VAL A 417 -2.87 7.22 12.36
C VAL A 417 -3.59 6.17 11.50
N PHE A 418 -4.63 6.52 10.74
CA PHE A 418 -5.25 5.62 9.74
C PHE A 418 -4.24 5.03 8.77
N GLY A 419 -3.13 5.71 8.54
CA GLY A 419 -2.05 5.23 7.69
C GLY A 419 -1.27 4.05 8.24
N ALA A 420 -1.31 3.80 9.55
CA ALA A 420 -0.60 2.72 10.23
C ALA A 420 -1.57 1.59 10.63
N THR A 421 -1.05 0.34 10.71
CA THR A 421 -1.86 -0.78 11.23
C THR A 421 -2.22 -0.58 12.69
N GLY A 422 -3.49 -0.76 13.03
CA GLY A 422 -4.05 -0.48 14.35
C GLY A 422 -4.55 0.95 14.53
N GLY A 423 -4.28 1.83 13.57
CA GLY A 423 -4.67 3.24 13.66
C GLY A 423 -6.16 3.48 13.55
N VAL A 424 -6.85 2.75 12.66
CA VAL A 424 -8.32 2.84 12.54
C VAL A 424 -8.98 2.35 13.82
N MET A 425 -8.52 1.20 14.35
CA MET A 425 -9.04 0.64 15.59
C MET A 425 -8.81 1.58 16.79
N ASP A 426 -7.60 2.13 16.91
CA ASP A 426 -7.27 3.09 17.97
C ASP A 426 -8.19 4.33 17.89
N ALA A 427 -8.36 4.93 16.71
CA ALA A 427 -9.24 6.07 16.49
C ALA A 427 -10.71 5.75 16.79
N ALA A 428 -11.19 4.58 16.34
CA ALA A 428 -12.56 4.12 16.57
C ALA A 428 -12.85 3.91 18.06
N LEU A 429 -11.93 3.26 18.78
CA LEU A 429 -12.07 3.03 20.22
C LEU A 429 -12.05 4.33 21.03
N ARG A 430 -11.19 5.30 20.67
CA ARG A 430 -11.17 6.63 21.28
C ARG A 430 -12.53 7.30 21.19
N SER A 431 -13.13 7.32 20.00
CA SER A 431 -14.41 7.99 19.77
C SER A 431 -15.61 7.17 20.30
N ALA A 432 -15.58 5.84 20.19
CA ALA A 432 -16.61 4.97 20.76
C ALA A 432 -16.68 5.13 22.29
N TYR A 433 -15.54 5.21 22.97
CA TYR A 433 -15.50 5.47 24.40
C TYR A 433 -16.21 6.80 24.75
N TYR A 434 -15.91 7.87 24.00
CA TYR A 434 -16.57 9.17 24.21
C TYR A 434 -18.09 9.11 23.92
N LEU A 435 -18.48 8.49 22.83
CA LEU A 435 -19.90 8.41 22.43
C LEU A 435 -20.75 7.66 23.48
N VAL A 436 -20.15 6.68 24.19
CA VAL A 436 -20.83 5.93 25.24
C VAL A 436 -20.79 6.65 26.59
N THR A 437 -19.65 7.24 26.95
CA THR A 437 -19.43 7.76 28.33
C THR A 437 -19.61 9.27 28.46
N GLY A 438 -19.62 10.02 27.35
CA GLY A 438 -19.58 11.49 27.31
C GLY A 438 -18.25 12.09 27.79
N LYS A 439 -17.18 11.29 27.91
CA LYS A 439 -15.85 11.73 28.37
C LYS A 439 -14.75 11.17 27.48
N ASN A 440 -13.72 11.96 27.24
CA ASN A 440 -12.53 11.45 26.53
C ASN A 440 -11.78 10.41 27.39
N PRO A 441 -11.31 9.31 26.77
CA PRO A 441 -10.31 8.46 27.40
C PRO A 441 -8.93 9.16 27.39
N ASP A 442 -7.93 8.53 28.04
CA ASP A 442 -6.54 8.84 27.69
C ASP A 442 -6.32 8.51 26.21
N ALA A 443 -5.69 9.42 25.47
CA ALA A 443 -5.47 9.24 24.02
C ALA A 443 -4.56 8.03 23.69
N ASP A 444 -3.81 7.50 24.66
CA ASP A 444 -2.97 6.31 24.51
C ASP A 444 -3.54 5.06 25.22
N ALA A 445 -4.80 5.13 25.72
CA ALA A 445 -5.48 4.03 26.42
C ALA A 445 -5.57 2.75 25.57
N PHE A 446 -5.61 2.88 24.25
CA PHE A 446 -5.82 1.78 23.31
C PHE A 446 -4.53 1.34 22.60
N SER A 447 -3.36 1.69 23.14
CA SER A 447 -2.04 1.41 22.52
C SER A 447 -1.74 -0.08 22.28
N ALA A 448 -2.45 -1.01 22.94
CA ALA A 448 -2.29 -2.45 22.72
C ALA A 448 -2.59 -2.92 21.28
N VAL A 449 -3.36 -2.14 20.49
CA VAL A 449 -3.65 -2.45 19.08
C VAL A 449 -2.55 -1.95 18.12
N ARG A 450 -1.55 -1.20 18.61
CA ARG A 450 -0.44 -0.64 17.82
C ARG A 450 0.67 -1.66 17.58
N GLY A 451 1.59 -1.37 16.67
CA GLY A 451 2.77 -2.19 16.38
C GLY A 451 2.64 -3.02 15.10
N MET A 452 3.73 -3.69 14.72
CA MET A 452 3.88 -4.35 13.41
C MET A 452 3.46 -5.82 13.39
N ASP A 453 3.04 -6.39 14.51
CA ASP A 453 2.57 -7.78 14.54
C ASP A 453 1.39 -7.94 13.59
N GLY A 454 1.47 -8.94 12.71
CA GLY A 454 0.51 -9.13 11.63
C GLY A 454 -0.90 -9.49 12.08
N TRP A 455 -1.07 -9.95 13.33
CA TRP A 455 -2.34 -10.21 13.99
C TRP A 455 -2.19 -9.89 15.48
N LYS A 456 -2.96 -8.93 15.97
CA LYS A 456 -3.00 -8.46 17.36
C LYS A 456 -4.42 -8.55 17.89
N GLU A 457 -4.55 -8.81 19.18
CA GLU A 457 -5.82 -8.94 19.88
C GLU A 457 -5.78 -8.11 21.15
N ALA A 458 -6.91 -7.51 21.51
CA ALA A 458 -7.06 -6.80 22.76
C ALA A 458 -8.51 -6.85 23.26
N THR A 459 -8.67 -6.68 24.57
CA THR A 459 -9.98 -6.50 25.20
C THR A 459 -9.95 -5.19 25.96
N PHE A 460 -10.94 -4.36 25.73
CA PHE A 460 -11.08 -3.07 26.42
C PHE A 460 -12.43 -2.98 27.10
N THR A 461 -12.42 -2.58 28.36
CA THR A 461 -13.67 -2.33 29.12
C THR A 461 -14.12 -0.89 28.90
N ILE A 462 -15.29 -0.72 28.25
CA ILE A 462 -15.92 0.59 28.06
C ILE A 462 -17.01 0.75 29.12
N PRO A 463 -16.92 1.76 30.03
CA PRO A 463 -17.92 1.99 31.06
C PRO A 463 -19.32 2.19 30.44
N GLY A 464 -20.28 1.39 30.87
CA GLY A 464 -21.66 1.43 30.35
C GLY A 464 -21.92 0.51 29.14
N ALA A 465 -20.88 0.03 28.44
CA ALA A 465 -21.01 -0.92 27.33
C ALA A 465 -20.45 -2.33 27.67
N GLY A 466 -19.51 -2.44 28.62
CA GLY A 466 -18.86 -3.70 28.99
C GLY A 466 -17.57 -3.95 28.23
N ASP A 467 -17.18 -5.22 28.13
CA ASP A 467 -15.95 -5.62 27.44
C ASP A 467 -16.17 -5.70 25.92
N VAL A 468 -15.24 -5.10 25.18
CA VAL A 468 -15.17 -5.10 23.73
C VAL A 468 -13.92 -5.87 23.31
N HIS A 469 -14.10 -6.96 22.58
CA HIS A 469 -13.03 -7.82 22.07
C HIS A 469 -12.69 -7.40 20.65
N VAL A 470 -11.45 -6.98 20.41
CA VAL A 470 -11.02 -6.45 19.12
C VAL A 470 -9.83 -7.22 18.57
N ALA A 471 -9.71 -7.23 17.24
CA ALA A 471 -8.51 -7.68 16.56
C ALA A 471 -8.05 -6.68 15.49
N VAL A 472 -6.75 -6.61 15.26
CA VAL A 472 -6.12 -5.84 14.21
C VAL A 472 -5.25 -6.76 13.37
N VAL A 473 -5.49 -6.79 12.06
CA VAL A 473 -4.78 -7.68 11.15
C VAL A 473 -4.24 -6.92 9.94
N SER A 474 -2.98 -7.14 9.62
CA SER A 474 -2.34 -6.59 8.42
C SER A 474 -1.67 -7.67 7.57
N GLY A 475 -1.84 -7.57 6.23
CA GLY A 475 -1.44 -8.59 5.26
C GLY A 475 -2.49 -9.69 5.10
N LEU A 476 -2.84 -10.02 3.84
CA LEU A 476 -3.94 -10.94 3.55
C LEU A 476 -3.68 -12.39 4.00
N GLY A 477 -2.42 -12.82 4.12
CA GLY A 477 -2.11 -14.12 4.69
C GLY A 477 -2.47 -14.22 6.17
N ASN A 478 -2.18 -13.17 6.94
CA ASN A 478 -2.60 -13.08 8.35
C ASN A 478 -4.14 -13.00 8.43
N THR A 479 -4.75 -12.21 7.55
CA THR A 479 -6.21 -12.11 7.45
C THR A 479 -6.85 -13.47 7.18
N ARG A 480 -6.31 -14.27 6.27
CA ARG A 480 -6.80 -15.63 5.99
C ARG A 480 -6.73 -16.52 7.23
N ARG A 481 -5.63 -16.42 8.00
CA ARG A 481 -5.48 -17.19 9.26
C ARG A 481 -6.54 -16.79 10.29
N LEU A 482 -6.79 -15.49 10.45
CA LEU A 482 -7.84 -14.98 11.33
C LEU A 482 -9.22 -15.47 10.88
N MET A 483 -9.56 -15.36 9.59
CA MET A 483 -10.87 -15.78 9.07
C MET A 483 -11.12 -17.28 9.30
N HIS A 484 -10.12 -18.13 9.08
CA HIS A 484 -10.23 -19.56 9.41
C HIS A 484 -10.36 -19.80 10.92
N ALA A 485 -9.68 -19.03 11.77
CA ALA A 485 -9.83 -19.16 13.21
C ALA A 485 -11.25 -18.77 13.69
N ILE A 486 -11.87 -17.78 13.03
CA ILE A 486 -13.29 -17.41 13.27
C ILE A 486 -14.21 -18.54 12.80
N ASP A 487 -14.02 -19.06 11.56
CA ASP A 487 -14.81 -20.18 11.01
C ASP A 487 -14.74 -21.44 11.90
N ASP A 488 -13.54 -21.73 12.43
CA ASP A 488 -13.31 -22.87 13.35
C ASP A 488 -13.86 -22.62 14.76
N GLY A 489 -14.38 -21.44 15.08
CA GLY A 489 -14.87 -21.06 16.41
C GLY A 489 -13.76 -20.94 17.48
N LYS A 490 -12.49 -20.79 17.05
CA LYS A 490 -11.33 -20.67 17.96
C LYS A 490 -11.23 -19.30 18.60
N VAL A 491 -11.70 -18.28 17.91
CA VAL A 491 -11.68 -16.87 18.32
C VAL A 491 -13.01 -16.20 18.02
N SER A 492 -13.33 -15.17 18.80
CA SER A 492 -14.55 -14.35 18.63
C SER A 492 -14.23 -12.92 18.97
N TYR A 493 -14.68 -11.99 18.12
CA TYR A 493 -14.44 -10.55 18.28
C TYR A 493 -15.73 -9.78 18.07
N ASP A 494 -15.73 -8.55 18.56
CA ASP A 494 -16.79 -7.57 18.32
C ASP A 494 -16.43 -6.68 17.13
N PHE A 495 -15.17 -6.23 17.05
CA PHE A 495 -14.72 -5.35 15.98
C PHE A 495 -13.33 -5.77 15.49
N VAL A 496 -13.13 -5.79 14.17
CA VAL A 496 -11.88 -6.21 13.55
C VAL A 496 -11.43 -5.20 12.51
N GLU A 497 -10.24 -4.64 12.70
CA GLU A 497 -9.55 -3.87 11.67
C GLU A 497 -8.79 -4.81 10.74
N VAL A 498 -8.98 -4.67 9.42
CA VAL A 498 -8.23 -5.43 8.42
C VAL A 498 -7.60 -4.52 7.39
N MET A 499 -6.27 -4.59 7.24
CA MET A 499 -5.50 -3.96 6.19
C MET A 499 -4.86 -4.99 5.27
N ALA A 500 -5.09 -4.86 3.95
CA ALA A 500 -4.55 -5.82 2.96
C ALA A 500 -3.02 -5.80 2.87
N CYS A 501 -2.39 -4.66 3.14
CA CYS A 501 -0.94 -4.51 3.08
C CYS A 501 -0.31 -4.78 4.44
N PRO A 502 0.86 -5.48 4.49
CA PRO A 502 1.63 -5.59 5.73
C PRO A 502 1.98 -4.21 6.29
N GLY A 503 1.73 -4.00 7.58
CA GLY A 503 1.96 -2.72 8.26
C GLY A 503 0.93 -1.62 7.95
N GLY A 504 -0.17 -1.93 7.27
CA GLY A 504 -1.22 -0.97 6.90
C GLY A 504 -0.89 -0.15 5.65
N CYS A 505 -1.49 1.04 5.52
CA CYS A 505 -1.30 1.90 4.35
C CYS A 505 0.14 2.45 4.24
N ALA A 506 0.90 2.53 5.33
CA ALA A 506 2.32 2.85 5.34
C ALA A 506 3.16 1.87 4.49
N GLY A 507 2.75 0.57 4.42
CA GLY A 507 3.28 -0.46 3.53
C GLY A 507 2.52 -0.62 2.21
N GLY A 508 1.74 0.36 1.81
CA GLY A 508 0.85 0.31 0.66
C GLY A 508 1.54 0.10 -0.68
N GLY A 509 0.85 -0.59 -1.60
CA GLY A 509 1.37 -0.89 -2.94
C GLY A 509 1.64 0.32 -3.83
N GLY A 510 1.18 1.53 -3.44
CA GLY A 510 1.44 2.81 -4.11
C GLY A 510 2.61 3.62 -3.54
N GLN A 511 3.21 3.16 -2.44
CA GLN A 511 4.34 3.83 -1.76
C GLN A 511 5.66 3.72 -2.55
N PRO A 512 6.64 4.60 -2.28
CA PRO A 512 7.99 4.53 -2.85
C PRO A 512 8.63 3.13 -2.68
N ILE A 513 9.45 2.73 -3.67
CA ILE A 513 10.04 1.40 -3.74
C ILE A 513 11.54 1.46 -3.43
N HIS A 514 11.99 0.65 -2.48
CA HIS A 514 13.37 0.56 -2.00
C HIS A 514 13.96 -0.86 -2.15
N ASP A 515 13.85 -1.45 -3.35
CA ASP A 515 14.43 -2.75 -3.75
C ASP A 515 14.19 -3.89 -2.73
N GLY A 516 12.95 -4.01 -2.25
CA GLY A 516 12.53 -5.07 -1.31
C GLY A 516 12.83 -4.75 0.16
N GLN A 517 13.23 -3.51 0.48
CA GLN A 517 13.23 -3.03 1.85
C GLN A 517 11.83 -2.61 2.26
N GLU A 518 11.35 -3.14 3.38
CA GLU A 518 10.05 -2.80 3.94
C GLU A 518 10.18 -1.65 4.92
N LEU A 519 9.58 -0.49 4.57
CA LEU A 519 9.63 0.72 5.39
C LEU A 519 8.31 1.00 6.12
N ALA A 520 7.37 0.05 6.13
CA ALA A 520 6.07 0.23 6.76
C ALA A 520 6.17 0.62 8.25
N ALA A 521 7.07 -0.03 9.01
CA ALA A 521 7.30 0.30 10.41
C ALA A 521 7.79 1.74 10.58
N TYR A 522 8.84 2.12 9.86
CA TYR A 522 9.40 3.47 9.92
C TYR A 522 8.39 4.55 9.56
N ARG A 523 7.63 4.34 8.48
CA ARG A 523 6.57 5.27 8.05
C ARG A 523 5.42 5.32 9.05
N GLY A 524 5.07 4.18 9.66
CA GLY A 524 4.07 4.09 10.72
C GLY A 524 4.49 4.89 11.96
N ASP A 525 5.76 4.77 12.39
CA ASP A 525 6.30 5.52 13.54
C ASP A 525 6.22 7.04 13.32
N ILE A 526 6.42 7.51 12.08
CA ILE A 526 6.23 8.93 11.73
C ILE A 526 4.77 9.34 12.00
N LEU A 527 3.78 8.55 11.56
CA LEU A 527 2.37 8.86 11.75
C LEU A 527 1.98 8.87 13.23
N TRP A 528 2.43 7.88 14.01
CA TRP A 528 2.24 7.86 15.47
C TRP A 528 2.89 9.05 16.17
N SER A 529 4.05 9.50 15.67
CA SER A 529 4.71 10.70 16.20
C SER A 529 3.92 11.97 15.90
N ILE A 530 3.28 12.06 14.73
CA ILE A 530 2.41 13.19 14.37
C ILE A 530 1.19 13.22 15.29
N ASP A 531 0.46 12.11 15.47
CA ASP A 531 -0.66 12.02 16.42
C ASP A 531 -0.27 12.51 17.81
N LYS A 532 0.85 12.01 18.34
CA LYS A 532 1.33 12.36 19.68
C LYS A 532 1.57 13.87 19.85
N ASN A 533 1.98 14.55 18.78
CA ASN A 533 2.28 15.97 18.77
C ASN A 533 1.12 16.85 18.30
N THR A 534 0.02 16.27 17.84
CA THR A 534 -1.17 17.00 17.39
C THR A 534 -2.00 17.44 18.61
N LYS A 535 -2.50 18.68 18.56
CA LYS A 535 -3.27 19.27 19.66
C LYS A 535 -4.62 18.56 19.88
N VAL A 536 -5.33 18.25 18.80
CA VAL A 536 -6.62 17.56 18.81
C VAL A 536 -6.38 16.11 18.38
N ARG A 537 -6.60 15.14 19.28
CA ARG A 537 -6.29 13.73 19.10
C ARG A 537 -7.52 12.82 18.98
N PHE A 538 -8.70 13.39 18.90
CA PHE A 538 -9.97 12.67 18.88
C PHE A 538 -10.83 13.11 17.69
N SER A 539 -11.30 12.17 16.88
CA SER A 539 -12.09 12.46 15.67
C SER A 539 -13.37 13.23 15.96
N HIS A 540 -14.05 12.91 17.07
CA HIS A 540 -15.28 13.60 17.48
C HIS A 540 -15.06 15.06 17.91
N GLU A 541 -13.82 15.50 18.12
CA GLU A 541 -13.46 16.88 18.43
C GLU A 541 -13.11 17.72 17.18
N ASN A 542 -13.10 17.12 15.98
CA ASN A 542 -12.86 17.87 14.75
C ASN A 542 -14.01 18.86 14.52
N ALA A 543 -13.70 20.16 14.67
CA ALA A 543 -14.69 21.23 14.60
C ALA A 543 -15.34 21.34 13.21
N ASP A 544 -14.62 21.06 12.14
CA ASP A 544 -15.14 21.14 10.77
C ASP A 544 -16.04 19.93 10.46
N VAL A 545 -15.72 18.74 10.96
CA VAL A 545 -16.63 17.57 10.90
C VAL A 545 -17.93 17.87 11.67
N GLN A 546 -17.83 18.45 12.86
CA GLN A 546 -19.00 18.87 13.61
C GLN A 546 -19.82 19.94 12.87
N ALA A 547 -19.14 20.88 12.17
CA ALA A 547 -19.80 21.88 11.35
C ALA A 547 -20.53 21.24 10.16
N LEU A 548 -19.90 20.26 9.47
CA LEU A 548 -20.51 19.52 8.38
C LEU A 548 -21.83 18.84 8.82
N TYR A 549 -21.85 18.22 10.00
CA TYR A 549 -23.09 17.63 10.55
C TYR A 549 -24.14 18.72 10.83
N ARG A 550 -23.78 19.80 11.52
CA ARG A 550 -24.73 20.87 11.82
C ARG A 550 -25.33 21.54 10.57
N GLU A 551 -24.51 21.76 9.57
CA GLU A 551 -24.90 22.54 8.37
C GLU A 551 -25.56 21.66 7.31
N PHE A 552 -25.16 20.40 7.17
CA PHE A 552 -25.49 19.61 5.99
C PHE A 552 -26.00 18.20 6.29
N LEU A 553 -25.21 17.35 6.98
CA LEU A 553 -25.53 15.93 7.19
C LEU A 553 -26.53 15.70 8.32
N ARG A 554 -26.59 16.61 9.32
CA ARG A 554 -27.42 16.63 10.53
C ARG A 554 -26.94 15.69 11.63
N ALA A 555 -26.81 14.39 11.40
CA ALA A 555 -26.36 13.41 12.41
C ALA A 555 -25.67 12.22 11.74
N PRO A 556 -24.74 11.55 12.44
CA PRO A 556 -24.24 10.24 12.01
C PRO A 556 -25.41 9.25 11.82
N LEU A 557 -25.28 8.37 10.81
CA LEU A 557 -26.30 7.41 10.39
C LEU A 557 -27.67 8.03 10.03
N GLY A 558 -27.75 9.37 9.90
CA GLY A 558 -28.95 10.06 9.45
C GLY A 558 -29.23 9.75 7.97
N GLU A 559 -30.45 10.01 7.49
CA GLU A 559 -30.88 9.72 6.12
C GLU A 559 -29.88 10.24 5.05
N LYS A 560 -29.44 11.50 5.22
CA LYS A 560 -28.52 12.14 4.26
C LYS A 560 -27.10 11.63 4.38
N SER A 561 -26.59 11.38 5.60
CA SER A 561 -25.28 10.81 5.80
C SER A 561 -25.24 9.36 5.29
N HIS A 562 -26.28 8.58 5.59
CA HIS A 562 -26.40 7.23 5.09
C HIS A 562 -26.41 7.16 3.55
N HIS A 563 -27.15 8.06 2.88
CA HIS A 563 -27.18 8.12 1.41
C HIS A 563 -25.82 8.46 0.80
N LEU A 564 -25.08 9.43 1.36
CA LEU A 564 -23.83 9.91 0.77
C LEU A 564 -22.59 9.14 1.23
N LEU A 565 -22.57 8.67 2.48
CA LEU A 565 -21.36 8.19 3.14
C LEU A 565 -21.35 6.68 3.38
N HIS A 566 -22.44 5.98 3.05
CA HIS A 566 -22.52 4.52 3.18
C HIS A 566 -22.67 3.85 1.81
N THR A 567 -22.40 2.55 1.75
CA THR A 567 -22.42 1.76 0.53
C THR A 567 -22.98 0.36 0.78
N ASP A 568 -23.63 -0.20 -0.24
CA ASP A 568 -24.05 -1.60 -0.25
C ASP A 568 -22.94 -2.46 -0.89
N HIS A 569 -22.22 -3.20 -0.06
CA HIS A 569 -21.19 -4.13 -0.52
C HIS A 569 -21.76 -5.32 -1.33
N THR A 570 -23.07 -5.59 -1.29
CA THR A 570 -23.70 -6.68 -2.06
C THR A 570 -24.06 -6.25 -3.48
N ALA A 571 -24.11 -4.95 -3.76
CA ALA A 571 -24.51 -4.39 -5.06
C ALA A 571 -23.48 -4.61 -6.20
N TRP A 572 -22.30 -5.14 -5.90
CA TRP A 572 -21.30 -5.48 -6.91
C TRP A 572 -20.65 -6.83 -6.59
N LYS A 573 -20.08 -7.50 -7.61
CA LYS A 573 -19.51 -8.85 -7.47
C LYS A 573 -18.03 -8.90 -7.84
N MET A 574 -17.31 -9.80 -7.18
CA MET A 574 -15.97 -10.18 -7.61
C MET A 574 -16.03 -11.11 -8.81
N PRO A 575 -15.05 -11.07 -9.74
CA PRO A 575 -15.03 -11.97 -10.91
C PRO A 575 -15.02 -13.47 -10.56
N ASN A 576 -14.54 -13.82 -9.38
CA ASN A 576 -14.47 -15.19 -8.87
C ASN A 576 -15.58 -15.52 -7.85
N GLU A 577 -16.51 -14.60 -7.60
CA GLU A 577 -17.68 -14.82 -6.74
C GLU A 577 -18.70 -15.70 -7.49
N LYS A 578 -19.05 -16.86 -6.92
CA LYS A 578 -19.99 -17.82 -7.50
C LYS A 578 -21.43 -17.49 -7.16
#